data_88449bc8d710fd9a79416f3e95684d4f
#
_entry.id   88449bc8d710fd9a79416f3e95684d4f
#
_cell.length_a   1.000
_cell.length_b   1.000
_cell.length_c   1.000
_cell.angle_alpha   90.00
_cell.angle_beta   90.00
_cell.angle_gamma   90.00
#
_symmetry.space_group_name_H-M   'P 1'
#
loop_
_entity.id
_entity.type
_entity.pdbx_description
1 polymer ?
#
loop_
_entity_poly.entity_id
_entity_poly.type
_entity_poly.pdbx_seq_one_letter_code
_entity_poly.pdbx_strand_id
1 'polypeptide(L)'
;MAPTPEDAERSVRARVVEWFGSYLGEALLQAERGEINQVLPDLFGYHIVQLGVRGPDDLLSSSRISHRVVMDLGLVPGTPPQHPVCVPCALPLASNSIDVMVVPHVLEFEPESFAVLLEAERVLIGEGMLVVLGFHPWSLWGLWCVLFGRTGRIPWCGRFIAPGRVRGWLADLGFEVVRTRGFYFRPPLAGAGNVHRFAFLDRFGARWWPYFGGAYLILAKKRVVTLTPIVPSWRHTLVPNGAPEAGAHGCMPCGST
;
A
#
# COMPACT_ATOMS: atom_id res chain seq x y z
N MET A 1 35.87 -2.95 11.85
CA MET A 1 34.79 -1.97 12.06
C MET A 1 33.49 -2.70 11.74
N ALA A 2 32.58 -2.88 12.66
CA ALA A 2 31.31 -3.53 12.39
C ALA A 2 30.48 -2.61 11.46
N PRO A 3 29.75 -3.17 10.48
CA PRO A 3 28.89 -2.38 9.60
C PRO A 3 27.82 -1.66 10.45
N THR A 4 27.52 -0.42 10.08
CA THR A 4 26.43 0.32 10.72
C THR A 4 25.08 -0.35 10.36
N PRO A 5 24.02 -0.17 11.16
CA PRO A 5 22.69 -0.66 10.80
C PRO A 5 22.26 -0.24 9.39
N GLU A 6 22.57 0.98 8.99
CA GLU A 6 22.28 1.51 7.65
C GLU A 6 23.07 0.78 6.55
N ASP A 7 24.34 0.41 6.79
CA ASP A 7 25.14 -0.34 5.83
C ASP A 7 24.61 -1.76 5.67
N ALA A 8 24.12 -2.35 6.75
CA ALA A 8 23.49 -3.67 6.72
C ALA A 8 22.17 -3.65 5.92
N GLU A 9 21.31 -2.65 6.10
CA GLU A 9 20.06 -2.48 5.33
C GLU A 9 20.34 -2.23 3.85
N ARG A 10 21.30 -1.35 3.51
CA ARG A 10 21.74 -1.11 2.13
C ARG A 10 22.21 -2.40 1.46
N SER A 11 22.96 -3.23 2.19
CA SER A 11 23.42 -4.52 1.67
C SER A 11 22.28 -5.51 1.40
N VAL A 12 21.24 -5.53 2.25
CA VAL A 12 20.06 -6.37 2.05
C VAL A 12 19.27 -5.93 0.82
N ARG A 13 19.06 -4.64 0.64
CA ARG A 13 18.32 -4.08 -0.51
C ARG A 13 19.02 -4.38 -1.84
N ALA A 14 20.33 -4.17 -1.93
CA ALA A 14 21.10 -4.51 -3.12
C ALA A 14 20.98 -6.01 -3.47
N ARG A 15 21.04 -6.87 -2.46
CA ARG A 15 20.87 -8.33 -2.63
C ARG A 15 19.45 -8.72 -3.05
N VAL A 16 18.43 -7.98 -2.63
CA VAL A 16 17.04 -8.19 -3.10
C VAL A 16 16.94 -7.90 -4.59
N VAL A 17 17.50 -6.79 -5.05
CA VAL A 17 17.51 -6.43 -6.48
C VAL A 17 18.26 -7.49 -7.30
N GLU A 18 19.45 -7.91 -6.83
CA GLU A 18 20.23 -8.97 -7.48
C GLU A 18 19.46 -10.31 -7.54
N TRP A 19 18.75 -10.66 -6.46
CA TRP A 19 17.95 -11.88 -6.43
C TRP A 19 16.80 -11.85 -7.45
N PHE A 20 16.14 -10.70 -7.64
CA PHE A 20 15.10 -10.56 -8.68
C PHE A 20 15.66 -10.71 -10.09
N GLY A 21 16.96 -10.48 -10.31
CA GLY A 21 17.67 -10.82 -11.55
C GLY A 21 18.00 -12.31 -11.70
N SER A 22 17.78 -13.13 -10.66
CA SER A 22 17.94 -14.58 -10.76
C SER A 22 16.76 -15.21 -11.51
N TYR A 23 16.97 -16.42 -12.06
CA TYR A 23 15.94 -17.15 -12.78
C TYR A 23 14.63 -17.34 -11.97
N LEU A 24 14.75 -17.59 -10.66
CA LEU A 24 13.60 -17.73 -9.77
C LEU A 24 12.93 -16.39 -9.51
N GLY A 25 13.71 -15.33 -9.31
CA GLY A 25 13.20 -13.97 -9.12
C GLY A 25 12.51 -13.44 -10.37
N GLU A 26 13.07 -13.66 -11.56
CA GLU A 26 12.44 -13.29 -12.83
C GLU A 26 11.11 -14.00 -13.05
N ALA A 27 11.05 -15.30 -12.74
CA ALA A 27 9.81 -16.07 -12.87
C ALA A 27 8.71 -15.57 -11.91
N LEU A 28 9.09 -15.17 -10.69
CA LEU A 28 8.18 -14.52 -9.75
C LEU A 28 7.74 -13.15 -10.27
N LEU A 29 8.67 -12.32 -10.72
CA LEU A 29 8.40 -10.99 -11.27
C LEU A 29 7.42 -11.04 -12.46
N GLN A 30 7.55 -12.05 -13.33
CA GLN A 30 6.59 -12.25 -14.41
C GLN A 30 5.18 -12.59 -13.90
N ALA A 31 5.08 -13.41 -12.85
CA ALA A 31 3.79 -13.72 -12.22
C ALA A 31 3.18 -12.46 -11.55
N GLU A 32 3.99 -11.66 -10.87
CA GLU A 32 3.59 -10.38 -10.29
C GLU A 32 3.08 -9.40 -11.34
N ARG A 33 3.79 -9.26 -12.46
CA ARG A 33 3.34 -8.46 -13.60
C ARG A 33 1.99 -8.94 -14.12
N GLY A 34 1.80 -10.26 -14.22
CA GLY A 34 0.52 -10.84 -14.62
C GLY A 34 -0.64 -10.44 -13.71
N GLU A 35 -0.43 -10.43 -12.38
CA GLU A 35 -1.45 -10.01 -11.41
C GLU A 35 -1.66 -8.49 -11.40
N ILE A 36 -0.59 -7.72 -11.45
CA ILE A 36 -0.65 -6.24 -11.50
C ILE A 36 -1.34 -5.78 -12.79
N ASN A 37 -1.06 -6.41 -13.91
CA ASN A 37 -1.69 -6.10 -15.20
C ASN A 37 -3.22 -6.34 -15.22
N GLN A 38 -3.76 -7.11 -14.27
CA GLN A 38 -5.20 -7.27 -14.09
C GLN A 38 -5.82 -6.18 -13.22
N VAL A 39 -5.01 -5.40 -12.50
CA VAL A 39 -5.48 -4.41 -11.53
C VAL A 39 -5.21 -2.99 -12.02
N LEU A 40 -3.99 -2.68 -12.48
CA LEU A 40 -3.59 -1.33 -12.84
C LEU A 40 -4.42 -0.66 -13.94
N PRO A 41 -4.91 -1.37 -14.99
CA PRO A 41 -5.72 -0.75 -16.03
C PRO A 41 -7.05 -0.16 -15.54
N ASP A 42 -7.55 -0.65 -14.40
CA ASP A 42 -8.79 -0.20 -13.78
C ASP A 42 -8.58 0.93 -12.77
N LEU A 43 -7.32 1.31 -12.51
CA LEU A 43 -6.96 2.39 -11.61
C LEU A 43 -6.74 3.68 -12.40
N PHE A 44 -7.34 4.76 -11.89
CA PHE A 44 -7.30 6.07 -12.50
C PHE A 44 -6.65 7.08 -11.56
N GLY A 45 -6.10 8.13 -12.12
CA GLY A 45 -5.45 9.22 -11.39
C GLY A 45 -4.44 9.96 -12.27
N TYR A 46 -3.68 10.84 -11.65
CA TYR A 46 -2.63 11.62 -12.31
C TYR A 46 -1.23 11.10 -11.98
N HIS A 47 -1.04 10.58 -10.75
CA HIS A 47 0.28 10.20 -10.24
C HIS A 47 0.26 8.77 -9.69
N ILE A 48 1.16 7.93 -10.20
CA ILE A 48 1.40 6.58 -9.67
C ILE A 48 2.86 6.46 -9.25
N VAL A 49 3.08 5.91 -8.07
CA VAL A 49 4.41 5.69 -7.50
C VAL A 49 4.62 4.22 -7.19
N GLN A 50 5.76 3.68 -7.58
CA GLN A 50 6.24 2.37 -7.15
C GLN A 50 7.39 2.54 -6.18
N LEU A 51 7.33 1.87 -5.03
CA LEU A 51 8.44 1.80 -4.07
C LEU A 51 9.29 0.57 -4.33
N GLY A 52 10.58 0.81 -4.62
CA GLY A 52 11.55 -0.25 -4.88
C GLY A 52 11.62 -0.68 -6.34
N VAL A 53 12.84 -0.75 -6.83
CA VAL A 53 13.17 -1.27 -8.17
C VAL A 53 13.19 -2.79 -8.12
N ARG A 54 12.59 -3.46 -9.11
CA ARG A 54 12.47 -4.93 -9.16
C ARG A 54 12.98 -5.56 -10.46
N GLY A 55 13.72 -4.81 -11.24
CA GLY A 55 14.25 -5.28 -12.51
C GLY A 55 14.38 -4.15 -13.52
N PRO A 56 14.77 -4.45 -14.76
CA PRO A 56 14.96 -3.45 -15.80
C PRO A 56 13.66 -2.74 -16.20
N ASP A 57 12.52 -3.43 -16.05
CA ASP A 57 11.21 -2.86 -16.34
C ASP A 57 10.43 -2.63 -15.07
N ASP A 58 9.72 -1.50 -14.99
CA ASP A 58 8.82 -1.20 -13.91
C ASP A 58 7.55 -2.10 -13.94
N LEU A 59 6.88 -2.21 -12.80
CA LEU A 59 5.60 -2.91 -12.71
C LEU A 59 4.43 -2.03 -13.20
N LEU A 60 4.71 -0.78 -13.56
CA LEU A 60 3.71 0.25 -13.88
C LEU A 60 3.35 0.30 -15.37
N SER A 61 3.97 -0.54 -16.20
CA SER A 61 3.84 -0.51 -17.68
C SER A 61 2.39 -0.58 -18.18
N SER A 62 1.53 -1.33 -17.49
CA SER A 62 0.11 -1.48 -17.83
C SER A 62 -0.81 -0.37 -17.29
N SER A 63 -0.28 0.55 -16.49
CA SER A 63 -1.08 1.66 -15.95
C SER A 63 -1.47 2.65 -17.05
N ARG A 64 -2.69 3.17 -16.97
CA ARG A 64 -3.17 4.28 -17.81
C ARG A 64 -2.74 5.65 -17.29
N ILE A 65 -2.19 5.71 -16.08
CA ILE A 65 -1.71 6.95 -15.47
C ILE A 65 -0.41 7.35 -16.16
N SER A 66 -0.35 8.59 -16.62
CA SER A 66 0.77 9.09 -17.43
C SER A 66 2.00 9.42 -16.59
N HIS A 67 1.81 10.00 -15.39
CA HIS A 67 2.92 10.36 -14.52
C HIS A 67 3.27 9.18 -13.61
N ARG A 68 4.31 8.44 -14.01
CA ARG A 68 4.80 7.24 -13.32
C ARG A 68 6.15 7.53 -12.69
N VAL A 69 6.31 7.24 -11.42
CA VAL A 69 7.56 7.40 -10.69
C VAL A 69 7.93 6.09 -10.03
N VAL A 70 9.15 5.63 -10.25
CA VAL A 70 9.75 4.53 -9.50
C VAL A 70 10.76 5.14 -8.54
N MET A 71 10.66 4.78 -7.27
CA MET A 71 11.57 5.26 -6.22
C MET A 71 12.42 4.08 -5.74
N ASP A 72 13.73 4.29 -5.71
CA ASP A 72 14.65 3.28 -5.17
C ASP A 72 14.72 3.38 -3.65
N LEU A 73 14.90 2.24 -3.00
CA LEU A 73 14.98 2.16 -1.53
C LEU A 73 16.41 2.19 -1.01
N GLY A 74 17.40 2.37 -1.87
CA GLY A 74 18.79 2.45 -1.47
C GLY A 74 19.73 2.50 -2.66
N LEU A 75 20.94 2.97 -2.40
CA LEU A 75 22.00 3.02 -3.40
C LEU A 75 22.63 1.64 -3.57
N VAL A 76 22.75 1.16 -4.79
CA VAL A 76 23.59 0.01 -5.13
C VAL A 76 25.04 0.49 -5.28
N PRO A 77 26.00 -0.03 -4.49
CA PRO A 77 27.39 0.40 -4.60
C PRO A 77 27.92 0.23 -6.02
N GLY A 78 28.57 1.26 -6.55
CA GLY A 78 29.18 1.24 -7.89
C GLY A 78 28.23 1.49 -9.07
N THR A 79 26.95 1.67 -8.83
CA THR A 79 25.95 2.00 -9.88
C THR A 79 25.36 3.37 -9.60
N PRO A 80 25.36 4.32 -10.57
CA PRO A 80 24.67 5.58 -10.38
C PRO A 80 23.18 5.35 -10.23
N PRO A 81 22.49 6.11 -9.35
CA PRO A 81 21.07 5.95 -9.15
C PRO A 81 20.31 6.34 -10.43
N GLN A 82 19.52 5.42 -10.96
CA GLN A 82 18.65 5.68 -12.11
C GLN A 82 17.29 6.23 -11.69
N HIS A 83 16.95 6.09 -10.41
CA HIS A 83 15.69 6.52 -9.82
C HIS A 83 15.94 7.35 -8.55
N PRO A 84 15.00 8.22 -8.16
CA PRO A 84 15.05 8.91 -6.87
C PRO A 84 15.17 7.89 -5.73
N VAL A 85 16.12 8.11 -4.83
CA VAL A 85 16.32 7.26 -3.66
C VAL A 85 15.50 7.81 -2.49
N CYS A 86 14.80 6.94 -1.79
CA CYS A 86 13.98 7.32 -0.64
C CYS A 86 14.11 6.33 0.52
N VAL A 87 13.71 6.78 1.70
CA VAL A 87 13.48 5.93 2.86
C VAL A 87 11.99 5.57 2.88
N PRO A 88 11.61 4.28 2.94
CA PRO A 88 10.20 3.88 2.85
C PRO A 88 9.30 4.44 3.94
N CYS A 89 9.87 4.71 5.13
CA CYS A 89 9.16 5.29 6.27
C CYS A 89 9.14 6.83 6.26
N ALA A 90 9.80 7.49 5.27
CA ALA A 90 9.87 8.95 5.15
C ALA A 90 10.01 9.32 3.67
N LEU A 91 8.92 9.30 2.93
CA LEU A 91 8.91 9.56 1.50
C LEU A 91 9.04 11.07 1.21
N PRO A 92 9.91 11.48 0.27
CA PRO A 92 10.04 12.87 -0.16
C PRO A 92 8.87 13.31 -1.05
N LEU A 93 7.65 13.01 -0.63
CA LEU A 93 6.41 13.31 -1.33
C LEU A 93 5.49 14.12 -0.42
N ALA A 94 4.75 15.04 -1.02
CA ALA A 94 3.75 15.82 -0.29
C ALA A 94 2.59 14.92 0.21
N SER A 95 1.98 15.31 1.32
CA SER A 95 0.77 14.63 1.80
C SER A 95 -0.38 14.80 0.80
N ASN A 96 -1.19 13.76 0.63
CA ASN A 96 -2.35 13.75 -0.26
C ASN A 96 -2.00 14.19 -1.70
N SER A 97 -0.94 13.64 -2.27
CA SER A 97 -0.46 14.02 -3.61
C SER A 97 -0.41 12.87 -4.62
N ILE A 98 -0.59 11.62 -4.17
CA ILE A 98 -0.46 10.42 -5.00
C ILE A 98 -1.80 9.70 -5.09
N ASP A 99 -2.22 9.35 -6.30
CA ASP A 99 -3.46 8.62 -6.55
C ASP A 99 -3.30 7.12 -6.35
N VAL A 100 -2.19 6.56 -6.82
CA VAL A 100 -1.90 5.11 -6.74
C VAL A 100 -0.48 4.88 -6.25
N MET A 101 -0.33 4.00 -5.26
CA MET A 101 0.97 3.56 -4.78
C MET A 101 1.10 2.05 -4.89
N VAL A 102 2.22 1.58 -5.43
CA VAL A 102 2.57 0.14 -5.54
C VAL A 102 3.75 -0.14 -4.63
N VAL A 103 3.58 -1.08 -3.70
CA VAL A 103 4.56 -1.45 -2.68
C VAL A 103 4.91 -2.93 -2.84
N PRO A 104 5.84 -3.28 -3.76
CA PRO A 104 6.21 -4.67 -4.00
C PRO A 104 7.31 -5.10 -3.01
N HIS A 105 7.03 -6.09 -2.16
CA HIS A 105 7.99 -6.75 -1.25
C HIS A 105 8.86 -5.78 -0.42
N VAL A 106 8.33 -4.63 -0.05
CA VAL A 106 9.03 -3.67 0.81
C VAL A 106 8.86 -4.04 2.27
N LEU A 107 7.65 -4.46 2.64
CA LEU A 107 7.28 -4.71 4.03
C LEU A 107 8.07 -5.84 4.69
N GLU A 108 8.55 -6.80 3.91
CA GLU A 108 9.29 -7.96 4.40
C GLU A 108 10.72 -7.63 4.81
N PHE A 109 11.30 -6.61 4.20
CA PHE A 109 12.70 -6.23 4.39
C PHE A 109 12.87 -4.95 5.21
N GLU A 110 11.77 -4.30 5.56
CA GLU A 110 11.78 -3.13 6.44
C GLU A 110 11.52 -3.55 7.89
N PRO A 111 12.34 -3.07 8.85
CA PRO A 111 12.14 -3.35 10.27
C PRO A 111 10.77 -2.88 10.77
N GLU A 112 10.37 -1.68 10.35
CA GLU A 112 9.14 -1.02 10.73
C GLU A 112 8.09 -1.04 9.60
N SER A 113 7.64 -2.24 9.21
CA SER A 113 6.68 -2.42 8.11
C SER A 113 5.40 -1.61 8.26
N PHE A 114 4.94 -1.36 9.51
CA PHE A 114 3.76 -0.54 9.77
C PHE A 114 4.00 0.95 9.45
N ALA A 115 5.21 1.47 9.73
CA ALA A 115 5.57 2.85 9.41
C ALA A 115 5.57 3.11 7.89
N VAL A 116 5.93 2.11 7.08
CA VAL A 116 5.81 2.20 5.60
C VAL A 116 4.35 2.38 5.18
N LEU A 117 3.42 1.65 5.79
CA LEU A 117 1.99 1.78 5.47
C LEU A 117 1.41 3.11 5.97
N LEU A 118 1.87 3.60 7.13
CA LEU A 118 1.49 4.91 7.66
C LEU A 118 1.95 6.03 6.71
N GLU A 119 3.16 5.90 6.16
CA GLU A 119 3.69 6.87 5.21
C GLU A 119 2.95 6.79 3.86
N ALA A 120 2.57 5.59 3.43
CA ALA A 120 1.71 5.41 2.27
C ALA A 120 0.33 6.07 2.46
N GLU A 121 -0.24 5.96 3.67
CA GLU A 121 -1.49 6.65 4.02
C GLU A 121 -1.32 8.16 3.92
N ARG A 122 -0.24 8.73 4.45
CA ARG A 122 0.03 10.18 4.42
C ARG A 122 0.09 10.74 3.01
N VAL A 123 0.76 10.05 2.09
CA VAL A 123 0.99 10.56 0.72
C VAL A 123 -0.17 10.29 -0.24
N LEU A 124 -0.97 9.26 0.02
CA LEU A 124 -2.13 8.96 -0.82
C LEU A 124 -3.25 9.97 -0.60
N ILE A 125 -3.88 10.40 -1.70
CA ILE A 125 -5.08 11.22 -1.67
C ILE A 125 -6.26 10.48 -1.03
N GLY A 126 -7.30 11.21 -0.65
CA GLY A 126 -8.59 10.58 -0.32
C GLY A 126 -9.11 9.75 -1.50
N GLU A 127 -9.60 8.55 -1.24
CA GLU A 127 -10.01 7.56 -2.25
C GLU A 127 -8.84 7.01 -3.11
N GLY A 128 -7.59 7.34 -2.79
CA GLY A 128 -6.39 6.80 -3.43
C GLY A 128 -6.22 5.29 -3.21
N MET A 129 -5.49 4.64 -4.11
CA MET A 129 -5.35 3.20 -4.15
C MET A 129 -3.94 2.76 -3.75
N LEU A 130 -3.87 1.76 -2.90
CA LEU A 130 -2.63 1.11 -2.47
C LEU A 130 -2.61 -0.34 -2.95
N VAL A 131 -1.55 -0.71 -3.67
CA VAL A 131 -1.28 -2.09 -4.09
C VAL A 131 -0.08 -2.61 -3.30
N VAL A 132 -0.28 -3.64 -2.50
CA VAL A 132 0.77 -4.29 -1.72
C VAL A 132 1.01 -5.69 -2.29
N LEU A 133 2.28 -6.00 -2.59
CA LEU A 133 2.72 -7.34 -2.90
C LEU A 133 3.59 -7.87 -1.76
N GLY A 134 3.40 -9.13 -1.40
CA GLY A 134 4.16 -9.74 -0.33
C GLY A 134 4.25 -11.25 -0.43
N PHE A 135 5.23 -11.84 0.31
CA PHE A 135 5.38 -13.29 0.44
C PHE A 135 4.46 -13.86 1.51
N HIS A 136 3.86 -14.98 1.20
CA HIS A 136 2.92 -15.63 2.11
C HIS A 136 3.64 -16.61 3.06
N PRO A 137 3.57 -16.42 4.40
CA PRO A 137 4.29 -17.27 5.36
C PRO A 137 3.77 -18.72 5.40
N TRP A 138 2.50 -18.95 5.12
CA TRP A 138 1.85 -20.28 5.13
C TRP A 138 1.87 -20.95 3.76
N SER A 139 2.93 -20.76 2.99
CA SER A 139 3.13 -21.33 1.66
C SER A 139 4.37 -22.22 1.65
N LEU A 140 4.61 -22.90 0.53
CA LEU A 140 5.89 -23.60 0.32
C LEU A 140 7.09 -22.65 0.44
N TRP A 141 6.91 -21.39 0.05
CA TRP A 141 7.93 -20.34 0.20
C TRP A 141 8.15 -19.98 1.68
N GLY A 142 7.09 -19.90 2.47
CA GLY A 142 7.19 -19.69 3.90
C GLY A 142 7.88 -20.84 4.63
N LEU A 143 7.57 -22.09 4.25
CA LEU A 143 8.28 -23.26 4.77
C LEU A 143 9.78 -23.19 4.46
N TRP A 144 10.13 -22.80 3.23
CA TRP A 144 11.54 -22.60 2.82
C TRP A 144 12.21 -21.47 3.59
N CYS A 145 11.49 -20.39 3.88
CA CYS A 145 11.94 -19.31 4.74
C CYS A 145 12.29 -19.80 6.15
N VAL A 146 11.46 -20.65 6.76
CA VAL A 146 11.74 -21.23 8.09
C VAL A 146 12.97 -22.14 8.06
N LEU A 147 13.14 -22.93 7.01
CA LEU A 147 14.26 -23.86 6.88
C LEU A 147 15.60 -23.15 6.57
N PHE A 148 15.57 -22.13 5.73
CA PHE A 148 16.75 -21.48 5.17
C PHE A 148 16.93 -20.00 5.58
N GLY A 149 15.99 -19.42 6.31
CA GLY A 149 16.03 -18.01 6.72
C GLY A 149 17.28 -17.65 7.54
N ARG A 150 17.79 -18.58 8.34
CA ARG A 150 19.04 -18.41 9.10
C ARG A 150 20.29 -18.35 8.23
N THR A 151 20.23 -18.75 6.97
CA THR A 151 21.40 -18.69 6.05
C THR A 151 21.65 -17.27 5.51
N GLY A 152 20.80 -16.32 5.84
CA GLY A 152 20.90 -14.94 5.35
C GLY A 152 20.69 -14.79 3.83
N ARG A 153 20.20 -15.81 3.13
CA ARG A 153 19.95 -15.77 1.68
C ARG A 153 18.61 -15.08 1.39
N ILE A 154 18.60 -14.22 0.39
CA ILE A 154 17.38 -13.59 -0.14
C ILE A 154 16.59 -14.65 -0.92
N PRO A 155 15.25 -14.66 -0.85
CA PRO A 155 14.35 -13.81 -0.03
C PRO A 155 14.13 -14.34 1.40
N TRP A 156 14.76 -15.46 1.76
CA TRP A 156 14.50 -16.21 2.99
C TRP A 156 14.85 -15.47 4.28
N CYS A 157 15.73 -14.47 4.22
CA CYS A 157 16.07 -13.63 5.37
C CYS A 157 15.02 -12.56 5.65
N GLY A 158 14.08 -12.32 4.73
CA GLY A 158 12.96 -11.39 4.91
C GLY A 158 11.93 -11.90 5.91
N ARG A 159 11.23 -11.00 6.57
CA ARG A 159 10.13 -11.32 7.47
C ARG A 159 8.83 -11.47 6.69
N PHE A 160 8.45 -12.68 6.32
CA PHE A 160 7.20 -12.92 5.62
C PHE A 160 6.00 -12.54 6.50
N ILE A 161 5.12 -11.70 5.98
CA ILE A 161 3.99 -11.13 6.72
C ILE A 161 2.71 -11.74 6.17
N ALA A 162 1.89 -12.31 7.05
CA ALA A 162 0.62 -12.88 6.65
C ALA A 162 -0.33 -11.80 6.11
N PRO A 163 -1.06 -12.04 5.00
CA PRO A 163 -1.97 -11.05 4.41
C PRO A 163 -3.06 -10.61 5.39
N GLY A 164 -3.49 -11.48 6.33
CA GLY A 164 -4.40 -11.12 7.40
C GLY A 164 -3.86 -10.03 8.32
N ARG A 165 -2.55 -10.04 8.61
CA ARG A 165 -1.90 -9.01 9.42
C ARG A 165 -1.80 -7.69 8.69
N VAL A 166 -1.42 -7.72 7.41
CA VAL A 166 -1.38 -6.52 6.57
C VAL A 166 -2.77 -5.90 6.44
N ARG A 167 -3.80 -6.72 6.24
CA ARG A 167 -5.20 -6.25 6.22
C ARG A 167 -5.63 -5.59 7.53
N GLY A 168 -5.22 -6.14 8.67
CA GLY A 168 -5.47 -5.52 9.98
C GLY A 168 -4.84 -4.13 10.06
N TRP A 169 -3.55 -4.01 9.72
CA TRP A 169 -2.85 -2.73 9.68
C TRP A 169 -3.50 -1.71 8.73
N LEU A 170 -3.92 -2.17 7.54
CA LEU A 170 -4.62 -1.32 6.59
C LEU A 170 -5.97 -0.82 7.12
N ALA A 171 -6.72 -1.68 7.82
CA ALA A 171 -7.98 -1.28 8.45
C ALA A 171 -7.76 -0.26 9.58
N ASP A 172 -6.71 -0.43 10.38
CA ASP A 172 -6.33 0.52 11.44
C ASP A 172 -5.96 1.91 10.87
N LEU A 173 -5.41 1.94 9.65
CA LEU A 173 -5.07 3.17 8.91
C LEU A 173 -6.24 3.73 8.07
N GLY A 174 -7.42 3.17 8.15
CA GLY A 174 -8.60 3.65 7.42
C GLY A 174 -8.68 3.21 5.95
N PHE A 175 -7.91 2.18 5.56
CA PHE A 175 -8.05 1.59 4.24
C PHE A 175 -9.15 0.52 4.22
N GLU A 176 -9.94 0.53 3.16
CA GLU A 176 -10.83 -0.56 2.80
C GLU A 176 -10.12 -1.52 1.83
N VAL A 177 -10.03 -2.79 2.20
CA VAL A 177 -9.45 -3.81 1.33
C VAL A 177 -10.45 -4.21 0.25
N VAL A 178 -10.16 -3.83 -1.00
CA VAL A 178 -11.01 -4.11 -2.17
C VAL A 178 -10.80 -5.53 -2.66
N ARG A 179 -9.54 -6.00 -2.70
CA ARG A 179 -9.19 -7.32 -3.23
C ARG A 179 -7.99 -7.89 -2.50
N THR A 180 -8.02 -9.18 -2.23
CA THR A 180 -6.85 -9.96 -1.78
C THR A 180 -6.76 -11.20 -2.65
N ARG A 181 -5.59 -11.47 -3.23
CA ARG A 181 -5.36 -12.62 -4.09
C ARG A 181 -4.00 -13.24 -3.81
N GLY A 182 -3.98 -14.56 -3.60
CA GLY A 182 -2.76 -15.35 -3.58
C GLY A 182 -2.43 -15.87 -4.97
N PHE A 183 -1.15 -15.91 -5.31
CA PHE A 183 -0.66 -16.39 -6.61
C PHE A 183 0.71 -17.07 -6.47
N TYR A 184 1.25 -17.61 -7.57
CA TYR A 184 2.55 -18.27 -7.62
C TYR A 184 2.67 -19.46 -6.68
N PHE A 185 2.06 -20.59 -7.05
CA PHE A 185 2.03 -21.80 -6.22
C PHE A 185 3.22 -22.74 -6.44
N ARG A 186 4.16 -22.33 -7.28
CA ARG A 186 5.35 -23.14 -7.59
C ARG A 186 6.29 -23.20 -6.40
N PRO A 187 6.94 -24.37 -6.15
CA PRO A 187 7.96 -24.48 -5.12
C PRO A 187 9.21 -23.64 -5.51
N PRO A 188 9.95 -23.08 -4.54
CA PRO A 188 11.11 -22.24 -4.78
C PRO A 188 12.37 -23.08 -5.14
N LEU A 189 12.24 -23.91 -6.16
CA LEU A 189 13.33 -24.74 -6.65
C LEU A 189 14.09 -23.99 -7.74
N ALA A 190 15.38 -23.71 -7.48
CA ALA A 190 16.25 -23.08 -8.45
C ALA A 190 16.47 -24.00 -9.68
N GLY A 191 16.41 -23.39 -10.87
CA GLY A 191 16.71 -24.04 -12.15
C GLY A 191 15.60 -23.90 -13.18
N ALA A 192 16.00 -23.60 -14.42
CA ALA A 192 15.11 -23.35 -15.55
C ALA A 192 14.08 -24.46 -15.78
N GLY A 193 14.49 -25.71 -15.70
CA GLY A 193 13.61 -26.86 -15.91
C GLY A 193 12.52 -26.99 -14.84
N ASN A 194 12.80 -26.60 -13.61
CA ASN A 194 11.84 -26.75 -12.51
C ASN A 194 10.71 -25.73 -12.58
N VAL A 195 11.00 -24.50 -12.95
CA VAL A 195 9.99 -23.42 -13.02
C VAL A 195 8.92 -23.77 -14.07
N HIS A 196 9.32 -24.29 -15.22
CA HIS A 196 8.37 -24.73 -16.26
C HIS A 196 7.63 -26.01 -15.87
N ARG A 197 8.33 -26.97 -15.27
CA ARG A 197 7.75 -28.26 -14.88
C ARG A 197 6.62 -28.11 -13.87
N PHE A 198 6.71 -27.14 -12.94
CA PHE A 198 5.70 -26.91 -11.91
C PHE A 198 4.67 -25.83 -12.27
N ALA A 199 4.64 -25.34 -13.52
CA ALA A 199 3.68 -24.35 -13.97
C ALA A 199 2.21 -24.79 -13.82
N PHE A 200 1.95 -26.10 -13.85
CA PHE A 200 0.60 -26.64 -13.65
C PHE A 200 0.07 -26.38 -12.24
N LEU A 201 0.96 -26.25 -11.23
CA LEU A 201 0.57 -25.97 -9.85
C LEU A 201 -0.11 -24.62 -9.69
N ASP A 202 0.19 -23.64 -10.54
CA ASP A 202 -0.47 -22.34 -10.51
C ASP A 202 -1.96 -22.46 -10.84
N ARG A 203 -2.31 -23.33 -11.80
CA ARG A 203 -3.72 -23.58 -12.16
C ARG A 203 -4.46 -24.37 -11.09
N PHE A 204 -3.84 -25.43 -10.56
CA PHE A 204 -4.43 -26.24 -9.49
C PHE A 204 -4.51 -25.47 -8.17
N GLY A 205 -3.43 -24.77 -7.78
CA GLY A 205 -3.37 -24.01 -6.55
C GLY A 205 -4.39 -22.89 -6.50
N ALA A 206 -4.54 -22.12 -7.59
CA ALA A 206 -5.53 -21.06 -7.68
C ALA A 206 -6.97 -21.56 -7.51
N ARG A 207 -7.28 -22.82 -7.86
CA ARG A 207 -8.62 -23.38 -7.75
C ARG A 207 -8.89 -24.08 -6.40
N TRP A 208 -7.89 -24.82 -5.85
CA TRP A 208 -8.09 -25.66 -4.69
C TRP A 208 -7.56 -25.06 -3.39
N TRP A 209 -6.52 -24.22 -3.48
CA TRP A 209 -5.86 -23.60 -2.33
C TRP A 209 -5.53 -22.12 -2.55
N PRO A 210 -6.50 -21.24 -2.86
CA PRO A 210 -6.25 -19.85 -3.23
C PRO A 210 -5.51 -19.05 -2.14
N TYR A 211 -5.48 -19.56 -0.90
CA TYR A 211 -4.85 -18.90 0.24
C TYR A 211 -3.40 -19.31 0.49
N PHE A 212 -2.85 -20.29 -0.23
CA PHE A 212 -1.49 -20.81 -0.01
C PHE A 212 -0.51 -20.48 -1.14
N GLY A 213 -0.79 -19.47 -1.93
CA GLY A 213 0.14 -18.94 -2.93
C GLY A 213 1.46 -18.50 -2.29
N GLY A 214 2.58 -18.65 -3.00
CA GLY A 214 3.89 -18.17 -2.57
C GLY A 214 3.95 -16.67 -2.34
N ALA A 215 3.17 -15.93 -3.13
CA ALA A 215 3.01 -14.49 -3.00
C ALA A 215 1.53 -14.10 -2.97
N TYR A 216 1.26 -12.91 -2.48
CA TYR A 216 -0.09 -12.31 -2.46
C TYR A 216 -0.07 -10.87 -2.97
N LEU A 217 -1.22 -10.44 -3.50
CA LEU A 217 -1.54 -9.07 -3.83
C LEU A 217 -2.70 -8.60 -2.97
N ILE A 218 -2.58 -7.43 -2.35
CA ILE A 218 -3.66 -6.72 -1.66
C ILE A 218 -3.88 -5.40 -2.39
N LEU A 219 -5.10 -5.16 -2.83
CA LEU A 219 -5.57 -3.88 -3.33
C LEU A 219 -6.43 -3.25 -2.25
N ALA A 220 -6.05 -2.08 -1.79
CA ALA A 220 -6.76 -1.34 -0.76
C ALA A 220 -7.02 0.10 -1.20
N LYS A 221 -8.12 0.66 -0.73
CA LYS A 221 -8.58 2.01 -1.03
C LYS A 221 -8.60 2.84 0.23
N LYS A 222 -7.95 4.00 0.23
CA LYS A 222 -7.97 4.93 1.37
C LYS A 222 -9.37 5.53 1.48
N ARG A 223 -10.05 5.31 2.62
CA ARG A 223 -11.35 5.92 2.88
C ARG A 223 -11.19 7.22 3.65
N VAL A 224 -11.81 8.25 3.15
CA VAL A 224 -11.95 9.51 3.88
C VAL A 224 -13.32 9.50 4.51
N VAL A 225 -13.37 9.56 5.84
CA VAL A 225 -14.63 9.78 6.55
C VAL A 225 -15.03 11.22 6.29
N THR A 226 -15.89 11.45 5.29
CA THR A 226 -16.54 12.73 5.09
C THR A 226 -17.54 12.91 6.24
N LEU A 227 -17.17 13.72 7.24
CA LEU A 227 -18.12 14.22 8.21
C LEU A 227 -19.09 15.10 7.42
N THR A 228 -20.24 14.57 7.08
CA THR A 228 -21.35 15.41 6.61
C THR A 228 -21.82 16.19 7.85
N PRO A 229 -21.57 17.51 7.93
CA PRO A 229 -22.08 18.27 9.05
C PRO A 229 -23.62 18.18 9.00
N ILE A 230 -24.20 17.58 10.03
CA ILE A 230 -25.64 17.66 10.23
C ILE A 230 -25.92 19.14 10.47
N VAL A 231 -26.37 19.85 9.44
CA VAL A 231 -26.86 21.20 9.59
C VAL A 231 -28.12 21.09 10.46
N PRO A 232 -28.10 21.57 11.71
CA PRO A 232 -29.32 21.56 12.51
C PRO A 232 -30.35 22.42 11.78
N SER A 233 -31.48 21.84 11.42
CA SER A 233 -32.60 22.60 10.90
C SER A 233 -33.11 23.47 12.05
N TRP A 234 -32.71 24.73 12.08
CA TRP A 234 -33.28 25.70 12.97
C TRP A 234 -34.79 25.77 12.64
N ARG A 235 -35.61 25.14 13.48
CA ARG A 235 -37.04 25.40 13.45
C ARG A 235 -37.20 26.87 13.81
N HIS A 236 -37.58 27.68 12.84
CA HIS A 236 -38.09 29.00 13.12
C HIS A 236 -39.35 28.80 13.95
N THR A 237 -39.23 29.00 15.26
CA THR A 237 -40.37 29.11 16.14
C THR A 237 -41.06 30.41 15.72
N LEU A 238 -42.16 30.30 14.97
CA LEU A 238 -43.01 31.42 14.69
C LEU A 238 -43.55 31.89 16.05
N VAL A 239 -43.04 33.00 16.53
CA VAL A 239 -43.61 33.69 17.68
C VAL A 239 -45.00 34.17 17.23
N PRO A 240 -46.11 33.73 17.85
CA PRO A 240 -47.41 34.22 17.47
C PRO A 240 -47.45 35.72 17.80
N ASN A 241 -47.70 36.52 16.76
CA ASN A 241 -47.95 37.95 16.86
C ASN A 241 -49.31 38.16 17.56
N GLY A 242 -49.32 38.35 18.87
CA GLY A 242 -50.51 38.50 19.67
C GLY A 242 -50.17 39.03 21.08
N ALA A 243 -49.57 40.21 21.14
CA ALA A 243 -49.59 40.99 22.36
C ALA A 243 -50.76 41.98 22.29
N PRO A 244 -51.68 41.96 23.23
CA PRO A 244 -52.78 42.98 23.24
C PRO A 244 -52.16 44.33 23.60
N GLU A 245 -52.56 45.38 22.86
CA GLU A 245 -52.32 46.79 23.17
C GLU A 245 -52.87 47.09 24.55
N ALA A 246 -51.99 47.41 25.49
CA ALA A 246 -52.37 48.00 26.79
C ALA A 246 -52.77 49.45 26.53
N GLY A 247 -54.04 49.75 26.75
CA GLY A 247 -54.68 51.05 26.55
C GLY A 247 -53.96 52.19 27.31
N ALA A 248 -53.78 53.27 26.62
CA ALA A 248 -53.31 54.55 27.14
C ALA A 248 -54.38 55.12 28.04
N HIS A 249 -54.17 55.10 29.33
CA HIS A 249 -54.93 55.99 30.25
C HIS A 249 -54.18 57.33 30.36
N GLY A 250 -54.97 58.36 29.91
CA GLY A 250 -54.55 59.73 29.94
C GLY A 250 -54.29 60.20 31.40
N CYS A 251 -53.31 61.00 31.52
CA CYS A 251 -53.07 61.80 32.70
C CYS A 251 -53.17 63.28 32.33
N MET A 252 -54.15 63.94 33.00
CA MET A 252 -54.47 65.39 32.84
C MET A 252 -53.29 66.27 33.23
N PRO A 253 -53.19 67.47 32.73
CA PRO A 253 -52.18 68.44 33.11
C PRO A 253 -52.63 69.14 34.40
N CYS A 254 -51.75 69.34 35.32
CA CYS A 254 -51.86 70.24 36.46
C CYS A 254 -51.12 71.50 36.20
N GLY A 255 -51.86 72.63 36.25
CA GLY A 255 -51.35 73.94 35.93
C GLY A 255 -50.62 74.63 37.08
N SER A 256 -49.99 75.67 36.63
CA SER A 256 -49.69 76.98 37.21
C SER A 256 -49.45 77.15 38.73
N THR A 257 -48.29 77.59 39.11
CA THR A 257 -47.93 78.95 39.50
C THR A 257 -46.43 79.05 39.66
#